data_9538acef7a2faaf5f8613d7d8ee584d0
#
_entry.id   9538acef7a2faaf5f8613d7d8ee584d0
#
_cell.length_a   1.000
_cell.length_b   1.000
_cell.length_c   1.000
_cell.angle_alpha   90.00
_cell.angle_beta   90.00
_cell.angle_gamma   90.00
#
_symmetry.space_group_name_H-M   'P 1'
#
loop_
_entity.id
_entity.type
_entity.pdbx_description
1 polymer ?
#
loop_
_entity_poly.entity_id
_entity_poly.type
_entity_poly.pdbx_seq_one_letter_code
_entity_poly.pdbx_strand_id
1 'polypeptide(L)'
;QEWIRVVKGMGVEIQENSEVIQFKHSNGKIDSVVTNSGEYSADNYVLATGAWSTGIAKKIGLRVPVQPGKGYSITLERPDGCVDTPLILSESSMAVTPWQSGLRLGGTMEFSGFNSRIRRKRIEALRRGASRYLKSPGEVQIQDDWCGWRPMTPDGMPVIDRSAKHNNLIIAAGHNMQGMSMSPLT
;
A
#
# COMPACT_ATOMS: atom_id res chain seq x y z
N GLN A 1 5.30 -14.81 1.16
CA GLN A 1 4.85 -16.16 1.63
C GLN A 1 5.57 -16.56 2.91
N GLU A 2 6.89 -16.38 3.01
CA GLU A 2 7.68 -16.79 4.19
C GLU A 2 7.20 -16.10 5.49
N TRP A 3 6.95 -14.79 5.48
CA TRP A 3 6.42 -14.08 6.64
C TRP A 3 5.09 -14.65 7.13
N ILE A 4 4.19 -15.01 6.22
CA ILE A 4 2.91 -15.63 6.57
C ILE A 4 3.15 -16.97 7.29
N ARG A 5 4.08 -17.76 6.81
CA ARG A 5 4.46 -19.05 7.46
C ARG A 5 4.99 -18.83 8.87
N VAL A 6 5.89 -17.85 9.04
CA VAL A 6 6.48 -17.53 10.35
C VAL A 6 5.41 -17.08 11.35
N VAL A 7 4.56 -16.10 10.99
CA VAL A 7 3.55 -15.57 11.93
C VAL A 7 2.49 -16.62 12.27
N LYS A 8 2.09 -17.46 11.31
CA LYS A 8 1.20 -18.60 11.60
C LYS A 8 1.85 -19.59 12.57
N GLY A 9 3.16 -19.84 12.42
CA GLY A 9 3.92 -20.67 13.37
C GLY A 9 3.99 -20.08 14.79
N MET A 10 3.79 -18.76 14.93
CA MET A 10 3.70 -18.07 16.22
C MET A 10 2.26 -18.05 16.79
N GLY A 11 1.31 -18.73 16.17
CA GLY A 11 -0.07 -18.79 16.61
C GLY A 11 -0.95 -17.65 16.09
N VAL A 12 -0.48 -16.84 15.14
CA VAL A 12 -1.30 -15.78 14.52
C VAL A 12 -2.29 -16.38 13.55
N GLU A 13 -3.57 -16.10 13.74
CA GLU A 13 -4.63 -16.43 12.80
C GLU A 13 -4.74 -15.36 11.70
N ILE A 14 -4.80 -15.81 10.45
CA ILE A 14 -4.99 -14.92 9.29
C ILE A 14 -6.30 -15.31 8.63
N GLN A 15 -7.26 -14.40 8.68
CA GLN A 15 -8.58 -14.53 8.05
C GLN A 15 -8.58 -13.76 6.73
N GLU A 16 -8.40 -14.49 5.64
CA GLU A 16 -8.49 -13.94 4.29
C GLU A 16 -9.96 -13.77 3.87
N ASN A 17 -10.21 -12.87 2.92
CA ASN A 17 -11.55 -12.56 2.40
C ASN A 17 -12.56 -12.12 3.49
N SER A 18 -12.06 -11.52 4.55
CA SER A 18 -12.80 -11.06 5.72
C SER A 18 -12.90 -9.54 5.73
N GLU A 19 -13.91 -9.00 5.04
CA GLU A 19 -14.13 -7.56 4.94
C GLU A 19 -14.78 -7.02 6.21
N VAL A 20 -14.20 -5.98 6.81
CA VAL A 20 -14.78 -5.28 7.98
C VAL A 20 -15.98 -4.45 7.55
N ILE A 21 -17.17 -4.85 8.00
CA ILE A 21 -18.44 -4.21 7.71
C ILE A 21 -18.76 -3.14 8.77
N GLN A 22 -18.66 -3.51 10.05
CA GLN A 22 -19.09 -2.68 11.16
C GLN A 22 -18.22 -2.92 12.40
N PHE A 23 -18.24 -1.95 13.30
CA PHE A 23 -17.71 -2.08 14.66
C PHE A 23 -18.86 -1.94 15.66
N LYS A 24 -18.91 -2.81 16.65
CA LYS A 24 -19.71 -2.59 17.85
C LYS A 24 -18.80 -1.94 18.89
N HIS A 25 -19.26 -0.89 19.50
CA HIS A 25 -18.48 -0.15 20.50
C HIS A 25 -19.40 0.45 21.56
N SER A 26 -18.93 0.48 22.78
CA SER A 26 -19.61 1.07 23.94
C SER A 26 -18.58 1.69 24.89
N ASN A 27 -19.00 2.68 25.67
CA ASN A 27 -18.19 3.28 26.74
C ASN A 27 -16.72 3.58 26.36
N GLY A 28 -16.49 4.07 25.15
CA GLY A 28 -15.13 4.39 24.69
C GLY A 28 -14.24 3.18 24.40
N LYS A 29 -14.83 2.02 24.13
CA LYS A 29 -14.14 0.79 23.72
C LYS A 29 -14.79 0.19 22.48
N ILE A 30 -14.00 -0.51 21.68
CA ILE A 30 -14.49 -1.42 20.65
C ILE A 30 -14.77 -2.77 21.34
N ASP A 31 -16.00 -3.25 21.21
CA ASP A 31 -16.45 -4.51 21.78
C ASP A 31 -16.19 -5.66 20.80
N SER A 32 -16.48 -5.42 19.50
CA SER A 32 -16.24 -6.40 18.43
C SER A 32 -16.14 -5.75 17.06
N VAL A 33 -15.57 -6.51 16.12
CA VAL A 33 -15.50 -6.21 14.69
C VAL A 33 -16.37 -7.20 13.94
N VAL A 34 -17.34 -6.69 13.20
CA VAL A 34 -18.23 -7.50 12.35
C VAL A 34 -17.67 -7.50 10.93
N THR A 35 -17.48 -8.69 10.38
CA THR A 35 -17.03 -8.92 9.02
C THR A 35 -18.09 -9.69 8.22
N ASN A 36 -17.86 -9.86 6.92
CA ASN A 36 -18.69 -10.74 6.08
C ASN A 36 -18.56 -12.24 6.44
N SER A 37 -17.54 -12.61 7.21
CA SER A 37 -17.26 -14.00 7.62
C SER A 37 -17.57 -14.30 9.08
N GLY A 38 -17.90 -13.28 9.90
CA GLY A 38 -18.21 -13.46 11.30
C GLY A 38 -17.96 -12.23 12.16
N GLU A 39 -18.15 -12.37 13.45
CA GLU A 39 -17.90 -11.35 14.46
C GLU A 39 -16.71 -11.77 15.33
N TYR A 40 -15.78 -10.86 15.56
CA TYR A 40 -14.53 -11.11 16.27
C TYR A 40 -14.38 -10.11 17.42
N SER A 41 -14.07 -10.63 18.60
CA SER A 41 -13.79 -9.83 19.81
C SER A 41 -12.36 -10.00 20.25
N ALA A 42 -11.76 -8.94 20.77
CA ALA A 42 -10.41 -8.91 21.31
C ALA A 42 -10.26 -7.84 22.40
N ASP A 43 -9.23 -7.95 23.21
CA ASP A 43 -8.92 -6.95 24.23
C ASP A 43 -8.40 -5.65 23.60
N ASN A 44 -7.63 -5.73 22.53
CA ASN A 44 -7.08 -4.60 21.80
C ASN A 44 -7.24 -4.79 20.28
N TYR A 45 -7.36 -3.69 19.57
CA TYR A 45 -7.52 -3.64 18.13
C TYR A 45 -6.44 -2.77 17.52
N VAL A 46 -5.92 -3.16 16.34
CA VAL A 46 -4.98 -2.36 15.56
C VAL A 46 -5.59 -2.08 14.20
N LEU A 47 -5.75 -0.80 13.87
CA LEU A 47 -6.16 -0.34 12.55
C LEU A 47 -4.91 -0.14 11.66
N ALA A 48 -4.58 -1.16 10.88
CA ALA A 48 -3.40 -1.18 9.98
C ALA A 48 -3.83 -1.33 8.50
N THR A 49 -4.91 -0.64 8.10
CA THR A 49 -5.58 -0.83 6.82
C THR A 49 -5.05 0.06 5.68
N GLY A 50 -3.83 0.60 5.82
CA GLY A 50 -3.15 1.34 4.76
C GLY A 50 -3.99 2.49 4.20
N ALA A 51 -4.15 2.54 2.89
CA ALA A 51 -4.90 3.60 2.21
C ALA A 51 -6.40 3.64 2.59
N TRP A 52 -6.97 2.53 3.06
CA TRP A 52 -8.38 2.42 3.48
C TRP A 52 -8.63 2.89 4.92
N SER A 53 -7.58 3.23 5.67
CA SER A 53 -7.69 3.59 7.09
C SER A 53 -8.66 4.73 7.36
N THR A 54 -8.72 5.75 6.51
CA THR A 54 -9.67 6.87 6.65
C THR A 54 -11.12 6.39 6.53
N GLY A 55 -11.42 5.51 5.59
CA GLY A 55 -12.78 4.98 5.38
C GLY A 55 -13.24 4.09 6.54
N ILE A 56 -12.34 3.22 7.01
CA ILE A 56 -12.61 2.33 8.14
C ILE A 56 -12.77 3.13 9.44
N ALA A 57 -11.86 4.08 9.71
CA ALA A 57 -11.91 4.93 10.90
C ALA A 57 -13.20 5.77 11.00
N LYS A 58 -13.75 6.22 9.87
CA LYS A 58 -15.03 6.93 9.84
C LYS A 58 -16.19 6.11 10.41
N LYS A 59 -16.17 4.79 10.26
CA LYS A 59 -17.23 3.89 10.80
C LYS A 59 -17.32 3.94 12.33
N ILE A 60 -16.25 4.37 13.00
CA ILE A 60 -16.17 4.52 14.48
C ILE A 60 -16.02 5.99 14.89
N GLY A 61 -16.32 6.91 13.98
CA GLY A 61 -16.30 8.36 14.25
C GLY A 61 -14.90 8.93 14.47
N LEU A 62 -13.85 8.33 13.89
CA LEU A 62 -12.48 8.83 13.93
C LEU A 62 -12.10 9.47 12.60
N ARG A 63 -11.19 10.43 12.67
CA ARG A 63 -10.57 11.06 11.50
C ARG A 63 -9.08 10.68 11.46
N VAL A 64 -8.70 9.90 10.46
CA VAL A 64 -7.31 9.55 10.19
C VAL A 64 -6.88 10.26 8.89
N PRO A 65 -5.85 11.11 8.90
CA PRO A 65 -5.48 11.96 7.76
C PRO A 65 -4.68 11.18 6.71
N VAL A 66 -5.23 10.08 6.21
CA VAL A 66 -4.63 9.26 5.15
C VAL A 66 -5.44 9.42 3.87
N GLN A 67 -4.76 9.70 2.77
CA GLN A 67 -5.34 9.81 1.44
C GLN A 67 -4.71 8.77 0.49
N PRO A 68 -5.52 8.08 -0.36
CA PRO A 68 -4.98 7.16 -1.34
C PRO A 68 -4.19 7.89 -2.42
N GLY A 69 -2.90 7.65 -2.49
CA GLY A 69 -2.00 8.12 -3.53
C GLY A 69 -1.77 7.04 -4.57
N LYS A 70 -2.48 7.11 -5.69
CA LYS A 70 -2.41 6.10 -6.75
C LYS A 70 -1.08 6.18 -7.48
N GLY A 71 -0.33 5.09 -7.45
CA GLY A 71 0.87 4.87 -8.24
C GLY A 71 0.62 3.90 -9.38
N TYR A 72 1.47 3.97 -10.39
CA TYR A 72 1.41 3.09 -11.55
C TYR A 72 2.68 2.26 -11.65
N SER A 73 2.55 1.07 -12.18
CA SER A 73 3.67 0.16 -12.43
C SER A 73 3.47 -0.56 -13.76
N ILE A 74 4.55 -0.73 -14.48
CA ILE A 74 4.62 -1.61 -15.66
C ILE A 74 5.76 -2.60 -15.49
N THR A 75 5.57 -3.80 -15.99
CA THR A 75 6.64 -4.78 -16.15
C THR A 75 6.87 -4.98 -17.62
N LEU A 76 8.09 -4.70 -18.04
CA LEU A 76 8.57 -4.90 -19.40
C LEU A 76 9.24 -6.27 -19.51
N GLU A 77 9.28 -6.86 -20.69
CA GLU A 77 10.24 -7.93 -20.97
C GLU A 77 11.65 -7.44 -20.59
N ARG A 78 12.53 -8.35 -20.20
CA ARG A 78 13.89 -7.96 -19.83
C ARG A 78 14.64 -7.52 -21.09
N PRO A 79 15.03 -6.22 -21.21
CA PRO A 79 15.75 -5.75 -22.38
C PRO A 79 17.19 -6.23 -22.35
N ASP A 80 17.81 -6.32 -23.54
CA ASP A 80 19.24 -6.54 -23.67
C ASP A 80 20.02 -5.39 -23.00
N GLY A 81 21.04 -5.73 -22.24
CA GLY A 81 21.80 -4.77 -21.45
C GLY A 81 21.01 -4.15 -20.28
N CYS A 82 20.00 -4.87 -19.80
CA CYS A 82 19.26 -4.50 -18.60
C CYS A 82 20.20 -4.30 -17.42
N VAL A 83 19.90 -3.29 -16.60
CA VAL A 83 20.60 -3.13 -15.31
C VAL A 83 20.30 -4.31 -14.38
N ASP A 84 21.28 -4.67 -13.55
CA ASP A 84 21.13 -5.77 -12.57
C ASP A 84 20.86 -5.26 -11.14
N THR A 85 21.01 -3.95 -10.93
CA THR A 85 20.80 -3.31 -9.63
C THR A 85 19.52 -2.47 -9.65
N PRO A 86 18.68 -2.52 -8.61
CA PRO A 86 17.56 -1.61 -8.46
C PRO A 86 18.01 -0.14 -8.40
N LEU A 87 17.27 0.74 -9.07
CA LEU A 87 17.59 2.16 -9.17
C LEU A 87 16.40 3.02 -8.75
N ILE A 88 16.72 4.18 -8.18
CA ILE A 88 15.77 5.28 -8.00
C ILE A 88 16.18 6.42 -8.93
N LEU A 89 15.31 6.74 -9.86
CA LEU A 89 15.48 7.85 -10.80
C LEU A 89 14.78 9.08 -10.22
N SER A 90 15.48 9.85 -9.39
CA SER A 90 14.90 10.93 -8.57
C SER A 90 14.21 12.00 -9.40
N GLU A 91 14.84 12.48 -10.48
CA GLU A 91 14.26 13.51 -11.35
C GLU A 91 12.99 13.06 -12.09
N SER A 92 12.85 11.75 -12.31
CA SER A 92 11.65 11.15 -12.91
C SER A 92 10.68 10.60 -11.88
N SER A 93 11.00 10.67 -10.58
CA SER A 93 10.23 10.10 -9.47
C SER A 93 9.83 8.65 -9.74
N MET A 94 10.80 7.82 -10.11
CA MET A 94 10.61 6.44 -10.54
C MET A 94 11.55 5.48 -9.81
N ALA A 95 11.03 4.28 -9.55
CA ALA A 95 11.82 3.11 -9.17
C ALA A 95 11.94 2.16 -10.37
N VAL A 96 13.14 1.65 -10.56
CA VAL A 96 13.48 0.64 -11.56
C VAL A 96 13.89 -0.62 -10.81
N THR A 97 13.22 -1.72 -11.05
CA THR A 97 13.52 -2.99 -10.39
C THR A 97 13.75 -4.08 -11.43
N PRO A 98 15.00 -4.52 -11.62
CA PRO A 98 15.30 -5.63 -12.49
C PRO A 98 14.91 -6.95 -11.81
N TRP A 99 14.25 -7.83 -12.57
CA TRP A 99 13.94 -9.20 -12.18
C TRP A 99 14.53 -10.16 -13.24
N GLN A 100 14.61 -11.43 -12.90
CA GLN A 100 15.07 -12.44 -13.87
C GLN A 100 14.16 -12.46 -15.12
N SER A 101 12.84 -12.31 -14.92
CA SER A 101 11.81 -12.39 -15.97
C SER A 101 11.49 -11.04 -16.61
N GLY A 102 12.01 -9.91 -16.14
CA GLY A 102 11.61 -8.62 -16.67
C GLY A 102 12.20 -7.41 -15.95
N LEU A 103 11.81 -6.23 -16.40
CA LEU A 103 12.18 -4.95 -15.83
C LEU A 103 10.92 -4.22 -15.36
N ARG A 104 10.78 -4.01 -14.06
CA ARG A 104 9.65 -3.24 -13.50
C ARG A 104 10.00 -1.77 -13.39
N LEU A 105 9.12 -0.94 -13.91
CA LEU A 105 9.14 0.50 -13.77
C LEU A 105 7.94 0.94 -12.94
N GLY A 106 8.17 1.54 -11.78
CA GLY A 106 7.13 2.04 -10.90
C GLY A 106 7.31 3.52 -10.63
N GLY A 107 6.22 4.29 -10.63
CA GLY A 107 6.33 5.72 -10.37
C GLY A 107 4.99 6.42 -10.48
N THR A 108 5.06 7.73 -10.65
CA THR A 108 3.94 8.68 -10.70
C THR A 108 3.10 8.70 -9.42
N MET A 109 2.34 9.77 -9.23
CA MET A 109 1.38 9.92 -8.13
C MET A 109 0.13 10.60 -8.68
N GLU A 110 -1.04 10.08 -8.30
CA GLU A 110 -2.33 10.62 -8.65
C GLU A 110 -3.28 10.56 -7.46
N PHE A 111 -3.91 11.67 -7.11
CA PHE A 111 -4.91 11.75 -6.06
C PHE A 111 -6.30 11.79 -6.67
N SER A 112 -6.84 10.62 -7.02
CA SER A 112 -8.15 10.43 -7.66
C SER A 112 -9.06 9.49 -6.89
N GLY A 113 -8.83 9.34 -5.57
CA GLY A 113 -9.52 8.35 -4.74
C GLY A 113 -9.18 6.92 -5.15
N PHE A 114 -10.10 6.00 -4.85
CA PHE A 114 -9.94 4.57 -5.17
C PHE A 114 -10.33 4.23 -6.63
N ASN A 115 -9.88 5.05 -7.57
CA ASN A 115 -10.09 4.83 -8.99
C ASN A 115 -9.03 3.86 -9.56
N SER A 116 -9.43 2.67 -9.97
CA SER A 116 -8.53 1.64 -10.52
C SER A 116 -8.22 1.79 -12.02
N ARG A 117 -8.81 2.79 -12.72
CA ARG A 117 -8.58 2.99 -14.15
C ARG A 117 -7.11 3.30 -14.43
N ILE A 118 -6.46 2.50 -15.26
CA ILE A 118 -5.11 2.73 -15.75
C ILE A 118 -5.14 3.78 -16.86
N ARG A 119 -4.41 4.88 -16.66
CA ARG A 119 -4.33 5.98 -17.63
C ARG A 119 -3.10 5.81 -18.51
N ARG A 120 -3.30 5.64 -19.81
CA ARG A 120 -2.24 5.46 -20.79
C ARG A 120 -1.14 6.54 -20.71
N LYS A 121 -1.51 7.81 -20.52
CA LYS A 121 -0.54 8.90 -20.32
C LYS A 121 0.43 8.67 -19.16
N ARG A 122 -0.01 7.99 -18.10
CA ARG A 122 0.84 7.66 -16.93
C ARG A 122 1.82 6.53 -17.27
N ILE A 123 1.35 5.52 -18.01
CA ILE A 123 2.20 4.44 -18.52
C ILE A 123 3.27 4.98 -19.45
N GLU A 124 2.88 5.84 -20.40
CA GLU A 124 3.82 6.50 -21.32
C GLU A 124 4.82 7.40 -20.59
N ALA A 125 4.39 8.05 -19.48
CA ALA A 125 5.30 8.85 -18.66
C ALA A 125 6.37 7.98 -17.97
N LEU A 126 6.04 6.77 -17.53
CA LEU A 126 7.02 5.82 -17.00
C LEU A 126 8.06 5.44 -18.07
N ARG A 127 7.61 5.10 -19.27
CA ARG A 127 8.52 4.79 -20.38
C ARG A 127 9.45 5.95 -20.72
N ARG A 128 8.89 7.15 -20.92
CA ARG A 128 9.68 8.36 -21.22
C ARG A 128 10.67 8.71 -20.11
N GLY A 129 10.26 8.54 -18.85
CA GLY A 129 11.14 8.77 -17.70
C GLY A 129 12.32 7.81 -17.71
N ALA A 130 12.06 6.53 -17.93
CA ALA A 130 13.08 5.50 -17.99
C ALA A 130 14.04 5.67 -19.19
N SER A 131 13.53 6.05 -20.38
CA SER A 131 14.34 6.22 -21.60
C SER A 131 15.41 7.31 -21.50
N ARG A 132 15.34 8.17 -20.49
CA ARG A 132 16.39 9.18 -20.23
C ARG A 132 17.65 8.59 -19.61
N TYR A 133 17.52 7.43 -18.97
CA TYR A 133 18.58 6.83 -18.15
C TYR A 133 18.93 5.41 -18.58
N LEU A 134 17.99 4.70 -19.18
CA LEU A 134 18.14 3.31 -19.57
C LEU A 134 18.15 3.18 -21.09
N LYS A 135 18.98 2.28 -21.61
CA LYS A 135 19.00 1.95 -23.04
C LYS A 135 17.73 1.16 -23.39
N SER A 136 17.04 1.57 -24.45
CA SER A 136 15.90 0.87 -25.06
C SER A 136 14.70 0.43 -24.19
N PRO A 137 14.32 1.10 -23.07
CA PRO A 137 13.16 0.67 -22.31
C PRO A 137 11.83 0.99 -23.01
N GLY A 138 11.84 1.78 -24.10
CA GLY A 138 10.66 2.19 -24.84
C GLY A 138 10.19 1.22 -25.91
N GLU A 139 11.06 0.35 -26.40
CA GLU A 139 10.80 -0.57 -27.52
C GLU A 139 10.36 -1.97 -27.06
N VAL A 140 10.49 -2.24 -25.75
CA VAL A 140 10.20 -3.55 -25.16
C VAL A 140 8.73 -3.71 -24.84
N GLN A 141 8.21 -4.91 -25.02
CA GLN A 141 6.79 -5.23 -24.78
C GLN A 141 6.45 -5.11 -23.30
N ILE A 142 5.26 -4.59 -23.01
CA ILE A 142 4.68 -4.61 -21.66
C ILE A 142 4.08 -5.99 -21.44
N GLN A 143 4.57 -6.68 -20.41
CA GLN A 143 4.03 -7.94 -19.93
C GLN A 143 2.85 -7.74 -18.99
N ASP A 144 2.93 -6.67 -18.15
CA ASP A 144 1.93 -6.39 -17.13
C ASP A 144 1.88 -4.90 -16.82
N ASP A 145 0.68 -4.38 -16.53
CA ASP A 145 0.47 -3.05 -16.00
C ASP A 145 -0.54 -3.08 -14.84
N TRP A 146 -0.28 -2.30 -13.81
CA TRP A 146 -1.19 -2.21 -12.68
C TRP A 146 -1.06 -0.86 -11.94
N CYS A 147 -2.02 -0.59 -11.07
CA CYS A 147 -1.96 0.53 -10.15
C CYS A 147 -2.25 0.09 -8.72
N GLY A 148 -1.71 0.85 -7.76
CA GLY A 148 -1.96 0.62 -6.33
C GLY A 148 -2.06 1.93 -5.57
N TRP A 149 -2.68 1.88 -4.39
CA TRP A 149 -2.90 3.05 -3.55
C TRP A 149 -1.93 3.06 -2.37
N ARG A 150 -1.11 4.08 -2.32
CA ARG A 150 -0.21 4.34 -1.20
C ARG A 150 -0.97 5.11 -0.12
N PRO A 151 -0.77 4.80 1.16
CA PRO A 151 -1.39 5.52 2.28
C PRO A 151 -0.66 6.85 2.53
N MET A 152 -1.00 7.89 1.78
CA MET A 152 -0.33 9.19 1.86
C MET A 152 -0.87 10.03 3.01
N THR A 153 0.03 10.62 3.79
CA THR A 153 -0.27 11.62 4.82
C THR A 153 0.17 13.01 4.37
N PRO A 154 -0.43 14.10 4.89
CA PRO A 154 -0.09 15.46 4.46
C PRO A 154 1.35 15.89 4.77
N ASP A 155 1.90 15.38 5.86
CA ASP A 155 3.23 15.72 6.38
C ASP A 155 4.30 14.66 6.07
N GLY A 156 3.91 13.57 5.42
CA GLY A 156 4.82 12.46 5.12
C GLY A 156 5.12 11.52 6.29
N MET A 157 4.54 11.78 7.48
CA MET A 157 4.75 10.97 8.68
C MET A 157 3.64 9.92 8.86
N PRO A 158 3.95 8.71 9.32
CA PRO A 158 2.93 7.73 9.66
C PRO A 158 2.11 8.17 10.88
N VAL A 159 0.86 7.74 10.91
CA VAL A 159 -0.02 7.88 12.07
C VAL A 159 0.12 6.61 12.91
N ILE A 160 0.87 6.67 13.99
CA ILE A 160 1.08 5.58 14.93
C ILE A 160 0.72 6.12 16.31
N ASP A 161 -0.51 5.84 16.75
CA ASP A 161 -1.01 6.39 18.02
C ASP A 161 -2.18 5.58 18.55
N ARG A 162 -2.45 5.73 19.85
CA ARG A 162 -3.66 5.21 20.48
C ARG A 162 -4.82 6.16 20.22
N SER A 163 -5.98 5.60 19.90
CA SER A 163 -7.18 6.40 19.66
C SER A 163 -7.61 7.17 20.91
N ALA A 164 -7.83 8.47 20.76
CA ALA A 164 -8.40 9.29 21.84
C ALA A 164 -9.88 8.94 22.15
N LYS A 165 -10.57 8.30 21.23
CA LYS A 165 -12.01 7.98 21.37
C LYS A 165 -12.26 6.56 21.85
N HIS A 166 -11.41 5.60 21.47
CA HIS A 166 -11.52 4.19 21.83
C HIS A 166 -10.20 3.73 22.43
N ASN A 167 -10.19 3.54 23.75
CA ASN A 167 -8.99 3.31 24.53
C ASN A 167 -8.26 1.98 24.24
N ASN A 168 -8.95 1.03 23.58
CA ASN A 168 -8.41 -0.24 23.13
C ASN A 168 -8.12 -0.30 21.63
N LEU A 169 -8.08 0.85 20.95
CA LEU A 169 -7.74 0.93 19.53
C LEU A 169 -6.40 1.66 19.31
N ILE A 170 -5.50 1.03 18.59
CA ILE A 170 -4.26 1.60 18.08
C ILE A 170 -4.41 1.82 16.58
N ILE A 171 -3.92 2.96 16.08
CA ILE A 171 -3.84 3.26 14.65
C ILE A 171 -2.39 3.09 14.24
N ALA A 172 -2.13 2.33 13.18
CA ALA A 172 -0.81 2.13 12.58
C ALA A 172 -0.94 2.19 11.05
N ALA A 173 -0.92 3.40 10.49
CA ALA A 173 -1.20 3.65 9.08
C ALA A 173 -0.46 4.87 8.54
N GLY A 174 -0.57 5.12 7.24
CA GLY A 174 -0.04 6.35 6.65
C GLY A 174 1.48 6.35 6.40
N HIS A 175 2.10 5.19 6.26
CA HIS A 175 3.55 5.04 6.03
C HIS A 175 4.01 5.49 4.64
N ASN A 176 3.14 6.08 3.86
CA ASN A 176 3.44 6.58 2.51
C ASN A 176 4.03 5.47 1.61
N MET A 177 5.28 5.58 1.21
CA MET A 177 5.99 4.59 0.39
C MET A 177 6.94 3.70 1.18
N GLN A 178 7.06 3.90 2.51
CA GLN A 178 8.08 3.27 3.35
C GLN A 178 7.52 2.19 4.29
N GLY A 179 6.25 1.79 4.14
CA GLY A 179 5.61 0.86 5.05
C GLY A 179 6.34 -0.47 5.23
N MET A 180 6.90 -1.03 4.15
CA MET A 180 7.66 -2.28 4.23
C MET A 180 8.96 -2.13 5.05
N SER A 181 9.72 -1.07 4.82
CA SER A 181 10.99 -0.82 5.53
C SER A 181 10.79 -0.36 6.97
N MET A 182 9.67 0.31 7.26
CA MET A 182 9.35 0.80 8.61
C MET A 182 8.59 -0.21 9.46
N SER A 183 8.01 -1.26 8.89
CA SER A 183 7.18 -2.23 9.61
C SER A 183 7.85 -2.85 10.85
N PRO A 184 9.16 -3.13 10.88
CA PRO A 184 9.79 -3.69 12.09
C PRO A 184 9.87 -2.69 13.25
N LEU A 185 9.68 -1.38 13.00
CA LEU A 185 9.75 -0.31 13.98
C LEU A 185 8.36 0.23 14.35
N THR A 186 7.30 -0.23 13.67
CA THR A 186 5.92 0.15 13.92
C THR A 186 5.27 -0.76 14.95
#